data_73c124f14823f7e8d9a211c20615952b
#
_entry.id   73c124f14823f7e8d9a211c20615952b
#
_cell.length_a   1.000
_cell.length_b   1.000
_cell.length_c   1.000
_cell.angle_alpha   90.00
_cell.angle_beta   90.00
_cell.angle_gamma   90.00
#
_symmetry.space_group_name_H-M   'P 1'
#
loop_
_entity.id
_entity.type
_entity.pdbx_description
1 polymer ?
#
loop_
_entity_poly.entity_id
_entity_poly.type
_entity_poly.pdbx_seq_one_letter_code
_entity_poly.pdbx_strand_id
1 'polypeptide(L)'
;DTQTDAIPLTVPAGAAVVTHFDLVHRGSRSNSDRVRFMYKFWFLRTTEPARTGRTISIACTDPRREPVVSGMVEWLTGKRPLVGPESEEPNIGNEAGRIERAYRRGFEGDPTLTEALLSENEENRRAAMYGLSCAGDLGAEAAILATQSNHAGVRKSGAFLLGELALGDTGVVATLGRLAAKDAISAVRCTALNALGRIARHQLVQNPSFDLSGVVDAMTVGADRNREPDTQGFLVTTNPVRQSTAIALLSVVTAAIDAGASRDAIAGVTN
;
A
#
# COMPACT_ATOMS: atom_id res chain seq x y z
N ASP A 1 -18.11 -20.66 6.19
CA ASP A 1 -16.65 -20.51 6.07
C ASP A 1 -16.04 -21.74 5.44
N THR A 2 -16.17 -21.85 4.13
CA THR A 2 -15.62 -22.96 3.37
C THR A 2 -14.27 -22.55 2.77
N GLN A 3 -13.26 -22.42 3.62
CA GLN A 3 -11.87 -22.34 3.15
C GLN A 3 -11.37 -23.76 2.86
N THR A 4 -11.92 -24.37 1.80
CA THR A 4 -11.57 -25.72 1.36
C THR A 4 -10.20 -25.79 0.65
N ASP A 5 -9.59 -24.65 0.31
CA ASP A 5 -8.37 -24.59 -0.49
C ASP A 5 -7.13 -24.10 0.29
N ALA A 6 -7.18 -24.14 1.62
CA ALA A 6 -6.01 -23.80 2.43
C ALA A 6 -4.91 -24.86 2.27
N ILE A 7 -3.76 -24.46 1.76
CA ILE A 7 -2.59 -25.33 1.65
C ILE A 7 -1.80 -25.25 2.95
N PRO A 8 -1.65 -26.35 3.71
CA PRO A 8 -0.81 -26.34 4.89
C PRO A 8 0.66 -26.19 4.50
N LEU A 9 1.31 -25.17 5.04
CA LEU A 9 2.74 -24.99 4.87
C LEU A 9 3.48 -25.66 6.01
N THR A 10 3.90 -26.90 5.76
CA THR A 10 4.65 -27.70 6.72
C THR A 10 6.11 -27.74 6.30
N VAL A 11 6.97 -27.17 7.15
CA VAL A 11 8.42 -27.09 6.90
C VAL A 11 9.20 -27.61 8.11
N PRO A 12 10.38 -28.21 7.92
CA PRO A 12 11.22 -28.66 9.01
C PRO A 12 11.77 -27.47 9.83
N ALA A 13 12.22 -27.75 11.04
CA ALA A 13 12.91 -26.78 11.87
C ALA A 13 14.16 -26.26 11.15
N GLY A 14 14.37 -24.94 11.21
CA GLY A 14 15.47 -24.26 10.50
C GLY A 14 15.16 -23.87 9.05
N ALA A 15 14.00 -24.25 8.50
CA ALA A 15 13.57 -23.76 7.20
C ALA A 15 13.09 -22.30 7.28
N ALA A 16 13.36 -21.56 6.21
CA ALA A 16 12.81 -20.22 5.99
C ALA A 16 11.77 -20.27 4.88
N VAL A 17 10.69 -19.54 5.08
CA VAL A 17 9.63 -19.40 4.09
C VAL A 17 9.47 -17.92 3.77
N VAL A 18 9.53 -17.60 2.49
CA VAL A 18 9.27 -16.25 1.98
C VAL A 18 7.86 -16.22 1.38
N THR A 19 7.01 -15.34 1.87
CA THR A 19 5.66 -15.18 1.37
C THR A 19 5.40 -13.73 1.02
N HIS A 20 4.53 -13.50 0.03
CA HIS A 20 4.02 -12.16 -0.22
C HIS A 20 3.12 -11.72 0.97
N PHE A 21 3.21 -10.45 1.35
CA PHE A 21 2.48 -9.94 2.51
C PHE A 21 0.96 -10.07 2.37
N ASP A 22 0.43 -9.82 1.17
CA ASP A 22 -1.01 -9.85 0.89
C ASP A 22 -1.57 -11.26 0.69
N LEU A 23 -0.71 -12.28 0.78
CA LEU A 23 -1.19 -13.66 0.74
C LEU A 23 -2.06 -13.93 1.98
N VAL A 24 -3.32 -14.27 1.77
CA VAL A 24 -4.23 -14.64 2.85
C VAL A 24 -3.66 -15.86 3.58
N HIS A 25 -3.30 -15.66 4.83
CA HIS A 25 -2.68 -16.71 5.63
C HIS A 25 -3.15 -16.64 7.08
N ARG A 26 -3.07 -17.76 7.76
CA ARG A 26 -3.35 -17.85 9.19
C ARG A 26 -2.34 -18.76 9.90
N GLY A 27 -2.15 -18.53 11.20
CA GLY A 27 -1.45 -19.49 12.05
C GLY A 27 -2.30 -20.76 12.22
N SER A 28 -1.66 -21.94 12.07
CA SER A 28 -2.30 -23.20 12.44
C SER A 28 -2.20 -23.43 13.96
N ARG A 29 -3.19 -24.11 14.54
CA ARG A 29 -3.09 -24.59 15.92
C ARG A 29 -1.95 -25.59 16.06
N SER A 30 -1.22 -25.49 17.15
CA SER A 30 -0.28 -26.56 17.53
C SER A 30 -1.09 -27.77 18.04
N ASN A 31 -0.81 -28.93 17.53
CA ASN A 31 -1.39 -30.20 18.01
C ASN A 31 -0.47 -30.88 19.05
N SER A 32 0.52 -30.16 19.57
CA SER A 32 1.45 -30.66 20.56
C SER A 32 1.63 -29.66 21.70
N ASP A 33 2.03 -30.17 22.86
CA ASP A 33 2.36 -29.36 24.05
C ASP A 33 3.70 -28.62 23.91
N ARG A 34 4.38 -28.76 22.76
CA ARG A 34 5.65 -28.10 22.53
C ARG A 34 5.42 -26.65 22.12
N VAL A 35 6.19 -25.75 22.72
CA VAL A 35 6.24 -24.35 22.33
C VAL A 35 6.88 -24.23 20.94
N ARG A 36 6.20 -23.56 20.03
CA ARG A 36 6.69 -23.28 18.70
C ARG A 36 7.23 -21.84 18.65
N PHE A 37 8.47 -21.72 18.34
CA PHE A 37 9.10 -20.41 18.09
C PHE A 37 9.13 -20.15 16.58
N MET A 38 8.76 -18.93 16.20
CA MET A 38 8.82 -18.45 14.84
C MET A 38 9.32 -17.01 14.83
N TYR A 39 10.34 -16.77 14.05
CA TYR A 39 10.80 -15.42 13.74
C TYR A 39 10.15 -14.97 12.47
N LYS A 40 9.55 -13.77 12.48
CA LYS A 40 9.02 -13.10 11.28
C LYS A 40 9.89 -11.89 10.98
N PHE A 41 10.44 -11.87 9.78
CA PHE A 41 11.17 -10.73 9.25
C PHE A 41 10.32 -10.09 8.16
N TRP A 42 10.15 -8.81 8.22
CA TRP A 42 9.45 -8.03 7.21
C TRP A 42 10.49 -7.27 6.40
N PHE A 43 10.44 -7.45 5.09
CA PHE A 43 11.28 -6.73 4.16
C PHE A 43 10.40 -5.72 3.42
N LEU A 44 10.74 -4.45 3.56
CA LEU A 44 10.10 -3.37 2.85
C LEU A 44 11.05 -2.87 1.77
N ARG A 45 10.54 -2.75 0.58
CA ARG A 45 11.29 -2.13 -0.49
C ARG A 45 11.22 -0.62 -0.32
N THR A 46 12.36 0.03 -0.27
CA THR A 46 12.47 1.50 -0.14
C THR A 46 12.69 2.19 -1.48
N THR A 47 13.04 1.42 -2.52
CA THR A 47 13.26 1.93 -3.88
C THR A 47 12.51 1.09 -4.90
N GLU A 48 12.12 1.71 -6.01
CA GLU A 48 11.54 0.96 -7.13
C GLU A 48 12.57 -0.04 -7.70
N PRO A 49 12.11 -1.20 -8.23
CA PRO A 49 13.00 -2.15 -8.84
C PRO A 49 13.72 -1.54 -10.04
N ALA A 50 15.04 -1.53 -10.01
CA ALA A 50 15.83 -1.21 -11.19
C ALA A 50 15.73 -2.35 -12.22
N ARG A 51 15.84 -2.04 -13.50
CA ARG A 51 15.94 -3.05 -14.56
C ARG A 51 17.19 -3.91 -14.31
N THR A 52 16.98 -5.17 -14.01
CA THR A 52 18.09 -6.09 -13.69
C THR A 52 18.72 -6.71 -14.93
N GLY A 53 18.15 -6.51 -16.13
CA GLY A 53 18.55 -7.22 -17.34
C GLY A 53 18.29 -8.73 -17.31
N ARG A 54 17.80 -9.27 -16.21
CA ARG A 54 17.48 -10.67 -16.06
C ARG A 54 16.03 -10.94 -16.44
N THR A 55 15.81 -11.96 -17.24
CA THR A 55 14.48 -12.52 -17.47
C THR A 55 14.23 -13.54 -16.40
N ILE A 56 13.25 -13.30 -15.54
CA ILE A 56 12.77 -14.28 -14.58
C ILE A 56 11.51 -14.88 -15.20
N SER A 57 11.50 -16.19 -15.39
CA SER A 57 10.31 -16.94 -15.78
C SER A 57 9.82 -17.71 -14.55
N ILE A 58 8.60 -17.42 -14.13
CA ILE A 58 7.92 -18.18 -13.08
C ILE A 58 6.77 -18.91 -13.76
N ALA A 59 6.82 -20.25 -13.71
CA ALA A 59 5.71 -21.04 -14.18
C ALA A 59 4.53 -20.89 -13.22
N CYS A 60 3.43 -20.29 -13.68
CA CYS A 60 2.19 -20.27 -12.96
C CYS A 60 1.35 -21.48 -13.38
N THR A 61 1.05 -22.36 -12.44
CA THR A 61 0.26 -23.58 -12.71
C THR A 61 -1.26 -23.32 -12.73
N ASP A 62 -1.69 -22.17 -12.22
CA ASP A 62 -3.09 -21.76 -12.22
C ASP A 62 -3.29 -20.59 -13.21
N PRO A 63 -3.96 -20.81 -14.36
CA PRO A 63 -4.18 -19.75 -15.37
C PRO A 63 -4.93 -18.52 -14.83
N ARG A 64 -5.71 -18.68 -13.76
CA ARG A 64 -6.43 -17.56 -13.13
C ARG A 64 -5.50 -16.61 -12.39
N ARG A 65 -4.33 -17.09 -11.96
CA ARG A 65 -3.31 -16.32 -11.24
C ARG A 65 -2.20 -15.80 -12.14
N GLU A 66 -2.12 -16.33 -13.35
CA GLU A 66 -1.06 -15.98 -14.29
C GLU A 66 -0.90 -14.48 -14.50
N PRO A 67 -1.96 -13.67 -14.74
CA PRO A 67 -1.81 -12.23 -14.94
C PRO A 67 -1.24 -11.51 -13.71
N VAL A 68 -1.60 -11.94 -12.50
CA VAL A 68 -1.07 -11.37 -11.26
C VAL A 68 0.41 -11.75 -11.08
N VAL A 69 0.74 -13.01 -11.34
CA VAL A 69 2.13 -13.51 -11.24
C VAL A 69 3.01 -12.80 -12.27
N SER A 70 2.56 -12.69 -13.51
CA SER A 70 3.28 -11.97 -14.57
C SER A 70 3.48 -10.50 -14.22
N GLY A 71 2.45 -9.81 -13.76
CA GLY A 71 2.55 -8.41 -13.33
C GLY A 71 3.55 -8.21 -12.18
N MET A 72 3.56 -9.13 -11.20
CA MET A 72 4.52 -9.10 -10.10
C MET A 72 5.96 -9.33 -10.61
N VAL A 73 6.17 -10.28 -11.51
CA VAL A 73 7.49 -10.57 -12.07
C VAL A 73 7.98 -9.38 -12.90
N GLU A 74 7.14 -8.80 -13.72
CA GLU A 74 7.47 -7.62 -14.50
C GLU A 74 7.85 -6.43 -13.62
N TRP A 75 7.08 -6.17 -12.57
CA TRP A 75 7.42 -5.13 -11.61
C TRP A 75 8.74 -5.43 -10.89
N LEU A 76 8.94 -6.65 -10.40
CA LEU A 76 10.18 -7.06 -9.72
C LEU A 76 11.42 -6.96 -10.62
N THR A 77 11.26 -7.09 -11.92
CA THR A 77 12.36 -6.99 -12.91
C THR A 77 12.53 -5.57 -13.47
N GLY A 78 11.78 -4.59 -12.95
CA GLY A 78 11.80 -3.21 -13.41
C GLY A 78 11.09 -2.99 -14.75
N LYS A 79 10.27 -3.95 -15.19
CA LYS A 79 9.32 -3.75 -16.27
C LYS A 79 8.01 -3.27 -15.66
N ARG A 80 7.42 -2.23 -16.19
CA ARG A 80 6.07 -1.85 -15.82
C ARG A 80 5.09 -2.77 -16.53
N PRO A 81 4.02 -3.25 -15.85
CA PRO A 81 2.94 -3.92 -16.54
C PRO A 81 2.42 -3.01 -17.64
N LEU A 82 2.33 -3.54 -18.85
CA LEU A 82 1.67 -2.83 -19.96
C LEU A 82 0.15 -2.97 -19.76
N VAL A 83 -0.39 -2.26 -18.78
CA VAL A 83 -1.83 -2.09 -18.65
C VAL A 83 -2.18 -0.88 -19.50
N GLY A 84 -2.53 -1.12 -20.74
CA GLY A 84 -2.94 -0.08 -21.68
C GLY A 84 -4.38 -0.29 -22.15
N PRO A 85 -5.00 0.73 -22.77
CA PRO A 85 -6.36 0.65 -23.32
C PRO A 85 -6.49 -0.36 -24.48
N GLU A 86 -5.40 -0.92 -24.96
CA GLU A 86 -5.36 -1.80 -26.15
C GLU A 86 -5.38 -3.31 -25.81
N SER A 87 -5.50 -3.70 -24.54
CA SER A 87 -5.60 -5.12 -24.21
C SER A 87 -6.94 -5.70 -24.64
N GLU A 88 -6.92 -6.88 -25.29
CA GLU A 88 -8.12 -7.63 -25.65
C GLU A 88 -9.04 -7.84 -24.46
N GLU A 89 -10.33 -8.04 -24.71
CA GLU A 89 -11.36 -8.25 -23.68
C GLU A 89 -10.91 -9.31 -22.65
N PRO A 90 -10.79 -8.97 -21.37
CA PRO A 90 -10.32 -9.89 -20.35
C PRO A 90 -11.31 -11.02 -20.12
N ASN A 91 -10.82 -12.22 -19.91
CA ASN A 91 -11.63 -13.36 -19.53
C ASN A 91 -12.32 -13.11 -18.19
N ILE A 92 -13.64 -12.97 -18.24
CA ILE A 92 -14.51 -12.21 -17.34
C ILE A 92 -14.69 -12.83 -15.94
N GLY A 93 -14.10 -13.96 -15.64
CA GLY A 93 -14.51 -14.75 -14.46
C GLY A 93 -13.64 -14.65 -13.21
N ASN A 94 -12.55 -13.88 -13.23
CA ASN A 94 -11.60 -13.88 -12.13
C ASN A 94 -11.26 -12.47 -11.59
N GLU A 95 -10.62 -12.41 -10.45
CA GLU A 95 -10.20 -11.16 -9.78
C GLU A 95 -9.29 -10.32 -10.69
N ALA A 96 -8.39 -10.95 -11.43
CA ALA A 96 -7.50 -10.26 -12.36
C ALA A 96 -8.28 -9.56 -13.49
N GLY A 97 -9.30 -10.22 -14.04
CA GLY A 97 -10.17 -9.61 -15.05
C GLY A 97 -11.01 -8.44 -14.49
N ARG A 98 -11.37 -8.47 -13.20
CA ARG A 98 -12.04 -7.33 -12.55
C ARG A 98 -11.10 -6.15 -12.42
N ILE A 99 -9.86 -6.40 -12.00
CA ILE A 99 -8.82 -5.38 -11.86
C ILE A 99 -8.49 -4.76 -13.21
N GLU A 100 -8.29 -5.57 -14.23
CA GLU A 100 -7.99 -5.09 -15.59
C GLU A 100 -9.11 -4.21 -16.16
N ARG A 101 -10.39 -4.64 -16.00
CA ARG A 101 -11.53 -3.80 -16.39
C ARG A 101 -11.55 -2.49 -15.61
N ALA A 102 -11.21 -2.51 -14.33
CA ALA A 102 -11.17 -1.31 -13.52
C ALA A 102 -10.10 -0.34 -14.02
N TYR A 103 -8.91 -0.82 -14.39
CA TYR A 103 -7.88 0.01 -15.01
C TYR A 103 -8.35 0.63 -16.32
N ARG A 104 -8.95 -0.16 -17.21
CA ARG A 104 -9.50 0.36 -18.49
C ARG A 104 -10.50 1.48 -18.24
N ARG A 105 -11.45 1.26 -17.35
CA ARG A 105 -12.43 2.28 -16.95
C ARG A 105 -11.78 3.53 -16.35
N GLY A 106 -10.70 3.37 -15.60
CA GLY A 106 -9.91 4.48 -15.06
C GLY A 106 -9.28 5.33 -16.18
N PHE A 107 -8.67 4.70 -17.17
CA PHE A 107 -8.12 5.40 -18.34
C PHE A 107 -9.21 6.11 -19.16
N GLU A 108 -10.41 5.57 -19.21
CA GLU A 108 -11.58 6.17 -19.89
C GLU A 108 -12.23 7.29 -19.06
N GLY A 109 -11.81 7.47 -17.80
CA GLY A 109 -12.37 8.48 -16.90
C GLY A 109 -13.79 8.15 -16.44
N ASP A 110 -14.12 6.87 -16.24
CA ASP A 110 -15.46 6.42 -15.88
C ASP A 110 -15.87 6.91 -14.46
N PRO A 111 -16.85 7.83 -14.34
CA PRO A 111 -17.24 8.40 -13.04
C PRO A 111 -17.89 7.37 -12.10
N THR A 112 -18.37 6.23 -12.59
CA THR A 112 -18.99 5.19 -11.74
C THR A 112 -17.97 4.51 -10.83
N LEU A 113 -16.66 4.66 -11.11
CA LEU A 113 -15.60 4.23 -10.20
C LEU A 113 -15.62 5.01 -8.88
N THR A 114 -16.04 6.28 -8.89
CA THR A 114 -16.21 7.07 -7.67
C THR A 114 -17.30 6.48 -6.78
N GLU A 115 -18.44 6.12 -7.32
CA GLU A 115 -19.51 5.46 -6.56
C GLU A 115 -19.04 4.12 -5.97
N ALA A 116 -18.31 3.34 -6.78
CA ALA A 116 -17.76 2.07 -6.34
C ALA A 116 -16.72 2.24 -5.20
N LEU A 117 -15.91 3.30 -5.22
CA LEU A 117 -14.99 3.64 -4.14
C LEU A 117 -15.71 4.01 -2.84
N LEU A 118 -16.87 4.68 -2.94
CA LEU A 118 -17.69 5.07 -1.80
C LEU A 118 -18.55 3.94 -1.24
N SER A 119 -18.58 2.79 -1.89
CA SER A 119 -19.33 1.61 -1.44
C SER A 119 -18.81 1.09 -0.09
N GLU A 120 -19.71 0.62 0.78
CA GLU A 120 -19.34 -0.10 1.99
C GLU A 120 -18.81 -1.52 1.71
N ASN A 121 -19.04 -2.05 0.51
CA ASN A 121 -18.50 -3.32 0.07
C ASN A 121 -17.01 -3.18 -0.30
N GLU A 122 -16.15 -3.95 0.38
CA GLU A 122 -14.70 -3.88 0.20
C GLU A 122 -14.25 -4.31 -1.20
N GLU A 123 -14.91 -5.29 -1.81
CA GLU A 123 -14.55 -5.77 -3.14
C GLU A 123 -14.77 -4.69 -4.20
N ASN A 124 -15.90 -3.94 -4.09
CA ASN A 124 -16.19 -2.84 -4.98
C ASN A 124 -15.15 -1.73 -4.84
N ARG A 125 -14.81 -1.36 -3.59
CA ARG A 125 -13.77 -0.35 -3.33
C ARG A 125 -12.42 -0.76 -3.87
N ARG A 126 -12.03 -2.03 -3.70
CA ARG A 126 -10.74 -2.55 -4.15
C ARG A 126 -10.59 -2.45 -5.66
N ALA A 127 -11.59 -2.90 -6.41
CA ALA A 127 -11.60 -2.78 -7.87
C ALA A 127 -11.55 -1.31 -8.31
N ALA A 128 -12.34 -0.44 -7.65
CA ALA A 128 -12.36 0.99 -7.96
C ALA A 128 -11.02 1.67 -7.72
N MET A 129 -10.31 1.33 -6.64
CA MET A 129 -8.98 1.88 -6.34
C MET A 129 -7.98 1.63 -7.46
N TYR A 130 -7.99 0.44 -8.07
CA TYR A 130 -7.12 0.15 -9.21
C TYR A 130 -7.42 1.05 -10.41
N GLY A 131 -8.69 1.21 -10.76
CA GLY A 131 -9.10 2.10 -11.86
C GLY A 131 -8.75 3.56 -11.57
N LEU A 132 -9.13 4.06 -10.41
CA LEU A 132 -8.92 5.45 -10.03
C LEU A 132 -7.43 5.81 -9.85
N SER A 133 -6.56 4.83 -9.60
CA SER A 133 -5.10 5.08 -9.52
C SER A 133 -4.47 5.55 -10.84
N CYS A 134 -5.15 5.35 -11.97
CA CYS A 134 -4.74 5.84 -13.29
C CYS A 134 -5.71 6.85 -13.91
N ALA A 135 -6.71 7.31 -13.16
CA ALA A 135 -7.75 8.23 -13.64
C ALA A 135 -7.38 9.74 -13.43
N GLY A 136 -6.13 10.05 -13.07
CA GLY A 136 -5.66 11.44 -12.91
C GLY A 136 -6.52 12.23 -11.91
N ASP A 137 -7.03 13.38 -12.34
CA ASP A 137 -7.81 14.31 -11.48
C ASP A 137 -9.08 13.64 -10.93
N LEU A 138 -9.77 12.82 -11.71
CA LEU A 138 -10.94 12.06 -11.23
C LEU A 138 -10.56 11.16 -10.05
N GLY A 139 -9.39 10.50 -10.13
CA GLY A 139 -8.88 9.67 -9.04
C GLY A 139 -8.60 10.47 -7.78
N ALA A 140 -8.00 11.66 -7.92
CA ALA A 140 -7.70 12.55 -6.81
C ALA A 140 -8.99 13.08 -6.13
N GLU A 141 -9.95 13.54 -6.90
CA GLU A 141 -11.23 14.03 -6.40
C GLU A 141 -12.01 12.92 -5.68
N ALA A 142 -12.11 11.75 -6.29
CA ALA A 142 -12.75 10.59 -5.69
C ALA A 142 -12.09 10.18 -4.37
N ALA A 143 -10.75 10.18 -4.32
CA ALA A 143 -9.99 9.83 -3.13
C ALA A 143 -10.23 10.85 -2.00
N ILE A 144 -10.19 12.15 -2.29
CA ILE A 144 -10.49 13.21 -1.32
C ILE A 144 -11.91 13.04 -0.77
N LEU A 145 -12.89 12.83 -1.64
CA LEU A 145 -14.28 12.59 -1.23
C LEU A 145 -14.38 11.36 -0.32
N ALA A 146 -13.72 10.26 -0.66
CA ALA A 146 -13.71 9.04 0.14
C ALA A 146 -13.13 9.26 1.56
N THR A 147 -12.14 10.16 1.71
CA THR A 147 -11.57 10.48 3.04
C THR A 147 -12.54 11.17 3.98
N GLN A 148 -13.66 11.68 3.49
CA GLN A 148 -14.69 12.38 4.26
C GLN A 148 -15.86 11.46 4.67
N SER A 149 -15.85 10.20 4.22
CA SER A 149 -16.92 9.24 4.50
C SER A 149 -17.05 8.91 5.99
N ASN A 150 -18.26 8.65 6.44
CA ASN A 150 -18.52 8.13 7.80
C ASN A 150 -17.98 6.69 7.96
N HIS A 151 -17.87 5.92 6.88
CA HIS A 151 -17.40 4.54 6.90
C HIS A 151 -15.86 4.47 6.90
N ALA A 152 -15.27 3.86 7.92
CA ALA A 152 -13.81 3.81 8.09
C ALA A 152 -13.08 3.11 6.92
N GLY A 153 -13.67 2.04 6.37
CA GLY A 153 -13.11 1.33 5.21
C GLY A 153 -13.03 2.22 3.96
N VAL A 154 -14.01 3.10 3.76
CA VAL A 154 -14.02 4.07 2.65
C VAL A 154 -12.92 5.12 2.88
N ARG A 155 -12.81 5.70 4.09
CA ARG A 155 -11.74 6.65 4.42
C ARG A 155 -10.35 6.04 4.24
N LYS A 156 -10.17 4.78 4.66
CA LYS A 156 -8.93 4.02 4.46
C LYS A 156 -8.60 3.88 2.97
N SER A 157 -9.59 3.52 2.15
CA SER A 157 -9.42 3.39 0.70
C SER A 157 -9.06 4.72 0.05
N GLY A 158 -9.69 5.82 0.47
CA GLY A 158 -9.32 7.16 0.01
C GLY A 158 -7.89 7.55 0.36
N ALA A 159 -7.47 7.33 1.61
CA ALA A 159 -6.10 7.59 2.04
C ALA A 159 -5.07 6.75 1.27
N PHE A 160 -5.36 5.47 1.04
CA PHE A 160 -4.52 4.58 0.23
C PHE A 160 -4.38 5.10 -1.20
N LEU A 161 -5.50 5.45 -1.84
CA LEU A 161 -5.51 5.93 -3.22
C LEU A 161 -4.74 7.26 -3.37
N LEU A 162 -4.83 8.18 -2.43
CA LEU A 162 -4.02 9.41 -2.43
C LEU A 162 -2.52 9.09 -2.39
N GLY A 163 -2.13 8.05 -1.65
CA GLY A 163 -0.75 7.57 -1.61
C GLY A 163 -0.28 6.94 -2.93
N GLU A 164 -1.17 6.22 -3.64
CA GLU A 164 -0.86 5.62 -4.94
C GLU A 164 -0.74 6.69 -6.05
N LEU A 165 -1.61 7.69 -6.03
CA LEU A 165 -1.54 8.83 -6.96
C LEU A 165 -0.31 9.69 -6.71
N ALA A 166 0.23 9.65 -5.51
CA ALA A 166 1.46 10.31 -5.08
C ALA A 166 1.55 11.81 -5.41
N LEU A 167 0.41 12.50 -5.37
CA LEU A 167 0.31 13.93 -5.66
C LEU A 167 0.91 14.74 -4.49
N GLY A 168 1.89 15.59 -4.79
CA GLY A 168 2.55 16.47 -3.82
C GLY A 168 1.78 17.75 -3.49
N ASP A 169 0.49 17.80 -3.81
CA ASP A 169 -0.37 18.94 -3.53
C ASP A 169 -0.56 19.17 -2.03
N THR A 170 -0.51 20.43 -1.60
CA THR A 170 -0.62 20.80 -0.18
C THR A 170 -1.98 20.42 0.43
N GLY A 171 -3.05 20.42 -0.33
CA GLY A 171 -4.38 20.00 0.12
C GLY A 171 -4.45 18.49 0.37
N VAL A 172 -3.78 17.70 -0.47
CA VAL A 172 -3.64 16.25 -0.29
C VAL A 172 -2.83 15.95 0.97
N VAL A 173 -1.68 16.59 1.15
CA VAL A 173 -0.83 16.43 2.34
C VAL A 173 -1.58 16.83 3.61
N ALA A 174 -2.28 17.96 3.61
CA ALA A 174 -3.08 18.41 4.75
C ALA A 174 -4.24 17.44 5.07
N THR A 175 -4.89 16.86 4.05
CA THR A 175 -5.96 15.88 4.22
C THR A 175 -5.43 14.59 4.88
N LEU A 176 -4.32 14.07 4.41
CA LEU A 176 -3.68 12.89 5.00
C LEU A 176 -3.16 13.18 6.40
N GLY A 177 -2.56 14.36 6.65
CA GLY A 177 -2.11 14.79 7.97
C GLY A 177 -3.26 14.84 8.98
N ARG A 178 -4.42 15.37 8.57
CA ARG A 178 -5.62 15.37 9.40
C ARG A 178 -6.10 13.97 9.74
N LEU A 179 -6.13 13.05 8.77
CA LEU A 179 -6.48 11.65 9.01
C LEU A 179 -5.48 10.99 9.97
N ALA A 180 -4.19 11.15 9.72
CA ALA A 180 -3.12 10.59 10.56
C ALA A 180 -3.22 11.05 12.02
N ALA A 181 -3.59 12.33 12.25
CA ALA A 181 -3.67 12.90 13.58
C ALA A 181 -5.00 12.64 14.28
N LYS A 182 -6.12 12.56 13.57
CA LYS A 182 -7.45 12.70 14.18
C LYS A 182 -8.44 11.58 13.88
N ASP A 183 -8.17 10.68 12.93
CA ASP A 183 -9.13 9.61 12.65
C ASP A 183 -9.29 8.70 13.88
N ALA A 184 -10.52 8.33 14.19
CA ALA A 184 -10.82 7.46 15.32
C ALA A 184 -10.22 6.05 15.14
N ILE A 185 -10.08 5.60 13.89
CA ILE A 185 -9.64 4.24 13.57
C ILE A 185 -8.15 4.19 13.26
N SER A 186 -7.39 3.42 14.06
CA SER A 186 -5.93 3.31 13.91
C SER A 186 -5.48 2.86 12.52
N ALA A 187 -6.23 1.93 11.89
CA ALA A 187 -5.94 1.48 10.54
C ALA A 187 -6.02 2.60 9.48
N VAL A 188 -6.92 3.57 9.65
CA VAL A 188 -7.00 4.76 8.78
C VAL A 188 -5.80 5.67 9.03
N ARG A 189 -5.43 5.90 10.31
CA ARG A 189 -4.23 6.70 10.66
C ARG A 189 -2.95 6.09 10.07
N CYS A 190 -2.77 4.77 10.22
CA CYS A 190 -1.62 4.06 9.63
C CYS A 190 -1.57 4.21 8.11
N THR A 191 -2.71 4.07 7.42
CA THR A 191 -2.77 4.19 5.97
C THR A 191 -2.43 5.61 5.52
N ALA A 192 -2.90 6.63 6.23
CA ALA A 192 -2.58 8.03 5.93
C ALA A 192 -1.08 8.32 6.10
N LEU A 193 -0.44 7.80 7.15
CA LEU A 193 1.01 7.95 7.35
C LEU A 193 1.81 7.25 6.25
N ASN A 194 1.43 6.05 5.87
CA ASN A 194 2.07 5.33 4.77
C ASN A 194 1.90 6.06 3.43
N ALA A 195 0.72 6.66 3.20
CA ALA A 195 0.46 7.49 2.02
C ALA A 195 1.37 8.72 1.96
N LEU A 196 1.54 9.43 3.09
CA LEU A 196 2.47 10.57 3.18
C LEU A 196 3.91 10.16 2.85
N GLY A 197 4.36 9.02 3.36
CA GLY A 197 5.68 8.49 3.05
C GLY A 197 5.87 8.15 1.57
N ARG A 198 4.84 7.62 0.91
CA ARG A 198 4.86 7.34 -0.54
C ARG A 198 4.93 8.63 -1.36
N ILE A 199 4.09 9.61 -1.02
CA ILE A 199 4.09 10.93 -1.68
C ILE A 199 5.48 11.55 -1.59
N ALA A 200 6.06 11.63 -0.39
CA ALA A 200 7.38 12.22 -0.21
C ALA A 200 8.44 11.50 -1.04
N ARG A 201 8.46 10.17 -1.01
CA ARG A 201 9.41 9.37 -1.80
C ARG A 201 9.24 9.60 -3.30
N HIS A 202 8.00 9.59 -3.80
CA HIS A 202 7.73 9.81 -5.22
C HIS A 202 8.15 11.20 -5.65
N GLN A 203 7.80 12.21 -4.87
CA GLN A 203 8.13 13.61 -5.18
C GLN A 203 9.65 13.85 -5.16
N LEU A 204 10.39 13.29 -4.21
CA LEU A 204 11.85 13.40 -4.18
C LEU A 204 12.54 12.76 -5.38
N VAL A 205 12.00 11.64 -5.90
CA VAL A 205 12.54 11.02 -7.12
C VAL A 205 12.32 11.91 -8.33
N GLN A 206 11.20 12.62 -8.42
CA GLN A 206 10.88 13.51 -9.52
C GLN A 206 11.55 14.90 -9.38
N ASN A 207 11.65 15.38 -8.17
CA ASN A 207 12.24 16.68 -7.82
C ASN A 207 13.02 16.55 -6.50
N PRO A 208 14.35 16.39 -6.57
CA PRO A 208 15.21 16.30 -5.36
C PRO A 208 15.13 17.52 -4.42
N SER A 209 14.59 18.65 -4.90
CA SER A 209 14.39 19.87 -4.13
C SER A 209 12.97 20.00 -3.58
N PHE A 210 12.18 18.93 -3.62
CA PHE A 210 10.81 18.94 -3.09
C PHE A 210 10.82 19.29 -1.60
N ASP A 211 9.98 20.26 -1.19
CA ASP A 211 9.84 20.66 0.20
C ASP A 211 9.09 19.59 1.00
N LEU A 212 9.82 18.91 1.87
CA LEU A 212 9.29 17.87 2.74
C LEU A 212 8.64 18.39 4.01
N SER A 213 8.76 19.68 4.33
CA SER A 213 8.34 20.23 5.63
C SER A 213 6.89 19.88 5.97
N GLY A 214 5.96 20.12 5.06
CA GLY A 214 4.55 19.80 5.28
C GLY A 214 4.25 18.32 5.48
N VAL A 215 5.00 17.43 4.82
CA VAL A 215 4.85 15.97 4.99
C VAL A 215 5.39 15.53 6.34
N VAL A 216 6.58 16.01 6.71
CA VAL A 216 7.23 15.68 7.99
C VAL A 216 6.41 16.19 9.17
N ASP A 217 5.91 17.42 9.10
CA ASP A 217 5.05 18.00 10.12
C ASP A 217 3.77 17.17 10.31
N ALA A 218 3.12 16.77 9.22
CA ALA A 218 1.93 15.94 9.28
C ALA A 218 2.22 14.57 9.91
N MET A 219 3.37 13.97 9.60
CA MET A 219 3.81 12.69 10.18
C MET A 219 4.12 12.82 11.66
N THR A 220 4.83 13.88 12.05
CA THR A 220 5.22 14.15 13.43
C THR A 220 3.99 14.36 14.31
N VAL A 221 3.04 15.20 13.87
CA VAL A 221 1.76 15.39 14.57
C VAL A 221 0.99 14.09 14.70
N GLY A 222 0.97 13.24 13.66
CA GLY A 222 0.35 11.93 13.68
C GLY A 222 1.00 11.00 14.71
N ALA A 223 2.32 10.97 14.77
CA ALA A 223 3.07 10.16 15.73
C ALA A 223 2.86 10.61 17.17
N ASP A 224 2.89 11.91 17.40
CA ASP A 224 2.82 12.50 18.74
C ASP A 224 1.47 12.25 19.42
N ARG A 225 0.39 12.32 18.64
CA ARG A 225 -0.97 12.07 19.14
C ARG A 225 -1.27 10.58 19.40
N ASN A 226 -0.42 9.67 18.95
CA ASN A 226 -0.60 8.23 19.07
C ASN A 226 0.38 7.61 20.06
N ARG A 227 0.62 8.27 21.19
CA ARG A 227 1.57 7.80 22.23
C ARG A 227 1.07 6.59 22.98
N GLU A 228 -0.25 6.43 23.11
CA GLU A 228 -0.85 5.32 23.86
C GLU A 228 -0.71 4.01 23.09
N PRO A 229 -0.44 2.89 23.76
CA PRO A 229 -0.46 1.57 23.17
C PRO A 229 -1.86 1.28 22.62
N ASP A 230 -1.94 0.77 21.38
CA ASP A 230 -3.19 0.22 20.87
C ASP A 230 -3.43 -1.14 21.54
N THR A 231 -4.34 -1.15 22.51
CA THR A 231 -4.66 -2.34 23.32
C THR A 231 -5.63 -3.28 22.62
N GLN A 232 -6.05 -3.01 21.42
CA GLN A 232 -6.98 -3.87 20.68
C GLN A 232 -6.31 -5.15 20.17
N GLY A 233 -6.23 -6.15 21.00
CA GLY A 233 -6.38 -7.53 20.58
C GLY A 233 -5.16 -8.39 20.39
N PHE A 234 -3.94 -7.90 20.53
CA PHE A 234 -2.73 -8.73 20.57
C PHE A 234 -1.76 -8.21 21.63
N LEU A 235 -0.96 -9.10 22.23
CA LEU A 235 0.18 -8.81 23.11
C LEU A 235 1.24 -7.94 22.40
N VAL A 236 0.84 -6.84 21.80
CA VAL A 236 1.72 -5.98 21.04
C VAL A 236 2.04 -4.79 21.92
N THR A 237 3.27 -4.78 22.39
CA THR A 237 3.87 -3.65 23.10
C THR A 237 4.15 -2.45 22.18
N THR A 238 3.84 -2.56 20.89
CA THR A 238 4.13 -1.54 19.87
C THR A 238 2.83 -0.91 19.38
N ASN A 239 2.79 0.42 19.39
CA ASN A 239 1.71 1.18 18.79
C ASN A 239 1.83 1.12 17.24
N PRO A 240 0.85 0.55 16.50
CA PRO A 240 0.94 0.37 15.06
C PRO A 240 1.04 1.69 14.29
N VAL A 241 0.48 2.76 14.83
CA VAL A 241 0.55 4.09 14.20
C VAL A 241 1.97 4.63 14.28
N ARG A 242 2.65 4.51 15.43
CA ARG A 242 4.05 4.91 15.58
C ARG A 242 4.99 4.06 14.71
N GLN A 243 4.70 2.76 14.60
CA GLN A 243 5.44 1.88 13.70
C GLN A 243 5.29 2.32 12.23
N SER A 244 4.07 2.61 11.80
CA SER A 244 3.82 3.13 10.45
C SER A 244 4.53 4.46 10.20
N THR A 245 4.56 5.35 11.20
CA THR A 245 5.32 6.62 11.11
C THR A 245 6.81 6.34 10.92
N ALA A 246 7.39 5.48 11.75
CA ALA A 246 8.83 5.15 11.65
C ALA A 246 9.20 4.55 10.28
N ILE A 247 8.35 3.65 9.75
CA ILE A 247 8.54 3.07 8.43
C ILE A 247 8.44 4.13 7.33
N ALA A 248 7.46 5.02 7.42
CA ALA A 248 7.26 6.07 6.45
C ALA A 248 8.44 7.08 6.47
N LEU A 249 8.88 7.51 7.65
CA LEU A 249 10.05 8.38 7.81
C LEU A 249 11.33 7.73 7.28
N LEU A 250 11.56 6.45 7.59
CA LEU A 250 12.70 5.72 7.05
C LEU A 250 12.68 5.72 5.51
N SER A 251 11.51 5.50 4.92
CA SER A 251 11.33 5.54 3.46
C SER A 251 11.66 6.91 2.87
N VAL A 252 11.25 7.99 3.55
CA VAL A 252 11.54 9.38 3.15
C VAL A 252 13.04 9.67 3.26
N VAL A 253 13.67 9.32 4.38
CA VAL A 253 15.12 9.54 4.60
C VAL A 253 15.94 8.78 3.55
N THR A 254 15.60 7.52 3.28
CA THR A 254 16.28 6.73 2.26
C THR A 254 16.16 7.39 0.88
N ALA A 255 14.95 7.81 0.50
CA ALA A 255 14.73 8.49 -0.78
C ALA A 255 15.48 9.83 -0.87
N ALA A 256 15.56 10.59 0.22
CA ALA A 256 16.31 11.84 0.27
C ALA A 256 17.82 11.61 0.09
N ILE A 257 18.38 10.56 0.71
CA ILE A 257 19.77 10.17 0.53
C ILE A 257 20.03 9.77 -0.93
N ASP A 258 19.18 8.93 -1.50
CA ASP A 258 19.29 8.45 -2.88
C ASP A 258 19.17 9.61 -3.89
N ALA A 259 18.37 10.62 -3.58
CA ALA A 259 18.23 11.84 -4.37
C ALA A 259 19.41 12.83 -4.19
N GLY A 260 20.37 12.54 -3.32
CA GLY A 260 21.51 13.41 -3.03
C GLY A 260 21.16 14.65 -2.19
N ALA A 261 20.09 14.58 -1.41
CA ALA A 261 19.71 15.67 -0.50
C ALA A 261 20.83 16.00 0.50
N SER A 262 20.93 17.27 0.88
CA SER A 262 21.93 17.71 1.85
C SER A 262 21.69 17.08 3.24
N ARG A 263 22.77 16.97 4.04
CA ARG A 263 22.65 16.48 5.42
C ARG A 263 21.69 17.32 6.26
N ASP A 264 21.62 18.62 6.02
CA ASP A 264 20.73 19.53 6.76
C ASP A 264 19.26 19.28 6.41
N ALA A 265 18.95 19.01 5.12
CA ALA A 265 17.60 18.61 4.71
C ALA A 265 17.20 17.27 5.34
N ILE A 266 18.12 16.30 5.44
CA ILE A 266 17.86 15.01 6.09
C ILE A 266 17.71 15.18 7.60
N ALA A 267 18.54 16.01 8.25
CA ALA A 267 18.45 16.30 9.67
C ALA A 267 17.12 16.95 10.07
N GLY A 268 16.54 17.77 9.20
CA GLY A 268 15.20 18.34 9.38
C GLY A 268 14.08 17.28 9.39
N VAL A 269 14.30 16.11 8.79
CA VAL A 269 13.34 15.00 8.80
C VAL A 269 13.47 14.13 10.07
N THR A 270 14.65 14.13 10.72
CA THR A 270 14.97 13.22 11.84
C THR A 270 14.88 13.88 13.22
N ASN A 271 14.78 15.20 13.29
CA ASN A 271 14.56 15.96 14.52
C ASN A 271 13.07 16.25 14.77
#